data_40c6db2898a27e6ef34967d88aff8a71
#
_entry.id   40c6db2898a27e6ef34967d88aff8a71
#
_cell.length_a   1.000
_cell.length_b   1.000
_cell.length_c   1.000
_cell.angle_alpha   90.00
_cell.angle_beta   90.00
_cell.angle_gamma   90.00
#
_symmetry.space_group_name_H-M   'P 1'
#
loop_
_entity.id
_entity.type
_entity.pdbx_description
1 polymer ?
#
loop_
_entity_poly.entity_id
_entity_poly.type
_entity_poly.pdbx_seq_one_letter_code
_entity_poly.pdbx_strand_id
1 'polypeptide(L)'
;RDGDEKRYGGKGVLQAAGHVNDEINKALKVMDASDIYAIDRAMIQADGTDDKSHFGANAILATSIACCRAAATSLDIPLYRFLGGVSGRRMPVPMMNIINGGVHAATSVSFTGKGNDDIRWR
;
A
#
# COMPACT_ATOMS: atom_id res chain seq x y z
N ARG A 1 -7.86 -11.32 0.51
CA ARG A 1 -7.59 -12.75 0.79
C ARG A 1 -8.61 -13.57 0.04
N ASP A 2 -8.17 -14.66 -0.58
CA ASP A 2 -9.03 -15.45 -1.48
C ASP A 2 -10.05 -16.34 -0.74
N GLY A 3 -9.82 -16.64 0.54
CA GLY A 3 -10.70 -17.45 1.38
C GLY A 3 -10.64 -18.97 1.10
N ASP A 4 -9.77 -19.43 0.21
CA ASP A 4 -9.55 -20.84 -0.05
C ASP A 4 -8.70 -21.47 1.05
N GLU A 5 -9.34 -22.20 1.97
CA GLU A 5 -8.69 -22.84 3.10
C GLU A 5 -7.59 -23.83 2.71
N LYS A 6 -7.68 -24.43 1.52
CA LYS A 6 -6.66 -25.36 1.01
C LYS A 6 -5.37 -24.65 0.60
N ARG A 7 -5.42 -23.32 0.47
CA ARG A 7 -4.30 -22.51 0.02
C ARG A 7 -3.94 -21.47 1.07
N TYR A 8 -2.82 -21.68 1.73
CA TYR A 8 -2.30 -20.80 2.81
C TYR A 8 -3.31 -20.53 3.93
N GLY A 9 -4.20 -21.50 4.26
CA GLY A 9 -5.24 -21.31 5.27
C GLY A 9 -6.14 -20.11 4.98
N GLY A 10 -6.62 -19.97 3.74
CA GLY A 10 -7.50 -18.88 3.33
C GLY A 10 -6.80 -17.54 3.09
N LYS A 11 -5.48 -17.45 3.28
CA LYS A 11 -4.71 -16.19 3.19
C LYS A 11 -4.11 -15.94 1.80
N GLY A 12 -4.48 -16.73 0.79
CA GLY A 12 -4.07 -16.51 -0.60
C GLY A 12 -4.44 -15.14 -1.13
N VAL A 13 -3.73 -14.67 -2.16
CA VAL A 13 -3.92 -13.33 -2.79
C VAL A 13 -3.99 -13.43 -4.32
N LEU A 14 -4.49 -14.54 -4.86
CA LEU A 14 -4.59 -14.72 -6.31
C LEU A 14 -5.55 -13.72 -6.97
N GLN A 15 -6.65 -13.39 -6.29
CA GLN A 15 -7.60 -12.39 -6.80
C GLN A 15 -6.90 -11.03 -6.94
N ALA A 16 -6.18 -10.60 -5.90
CA ALA A 16 -5.42 -9.35 -5.97
C ALA A 16 -4.35 -9.37 -7.07
N ALA A 17 -3.63 -10.48 -7.24
CA ALA A 17 -2.68 -10.64 -8.33
C ALA A 17 -3.36 -10.64 -9.70
N GLY A 18 -4.56 -11.21 -9.83
CA GLY A 18 -5.40 -11.16 -11.01
C GLY A 18 -5.76 -9.73 -11.39
N HIS A 19 -6.25 -8.92 -10.45
CA HIS A 19 -6.55 -7.51 -10.68
C HIS A 19 -5.33 -6.72 -11.16
N VAL A 20 -4.16 -6.96 -10.56
CA VAL A 20 -2.91 -6.29 -10.99
C VAL A 20 -2.56 -6.66 -12.43
N ASN A 21 -2.64 -7.94 -12.78
CA ASN A 21 -2.22 -8.42 -14.09
C ASN A 21 -3.20 -8.07 -15.22
N ASP A 22 -4.46 -7.81 -14.91
CA ASP A 22 -5.50 -7.57 -15.91
C ASP A 22 -5.99 -6.12 -15.87
N GLU A 23 -6.86 -5.78 -14.92
CA GLU A 23 -7.58 -4.51 -14.91
C GLU A 23 -6.65 -3.33 -14.63
N ILE A 24 -5.81 -3.44 -13.59
CA ILE A 24 -4.86 -2.38 -13.23
C ILE A 24 -3.82 -2.20 -14.33
N ASN A 25 -3.30 -3.31 -14.88
CA ASN A 25 -2.36 -3.24 -15.99
C ASN A 25 -2.96 -2.52 -17.21
N LYS A 26 -4.24 -2.80 -17.55
CA LYS A 26 -4.93 -2.11 -18.64
C LYS A 26 -5.12 -0.61 -18.37
N ALA A 27 -5.48 -0.26 -17.13
CA ALA A 27 -5.68 1.13 -16.73
C ALA A 27 -4.40 1.97 -16.78
N LEU A 28 -3.25 1.36 -16.45
CA LEU A 28 -1.97 2.05 -16.37
C LEU A 28 -1.13 1.94 -17.64
N LYS A 29 -1.56 1.13 -18.61
CA LYS A 29 -0.82 0.93 -19.86
C LYS A 29 -0.57 2.28 -20.55
N VAL A 30 0.68 2.51 -20.96
CA VAL A 30 1.18 3.75 -21.60
C VAL A 30 1.20 5.01 -20.72
N MET A 31 0.93 4.89 -19.42
CA MET A 31 1.11 6.01 -18.49
C MET A 31 2.57 6.17 -18.08
N ASP A 32 2.96 7.39 -17.78
CA ASP A 32 4.29 7.70 -17.24
C ASP A 32 4.35 7.31 -15.75
N ALA A 33 5.20 6.35 -15.41
CA ALA A 33 5.38 5.89 -14.05
C ALA A 33 5.97 6.97 -13.10
N SER A 34 6.54 8.03 -13.64
CA SER A 34 7.07 9.15 -12.83
C SER A 34 5.96 10.06 -12.29
N ASP A 35 4.79 10.09 -12.92
CA ASP A 35 3.62 10.80 -12.41
C ASP A 35 2.79 9.90 -11.47
N ILE A 36 3.31 9.73 -10.24
CA ILE A 36 2.69 8.88 -9.23
C ILE A 36 1.26 9.30 -8.90
N TYR A 37 0.97 10.60 -8.91
CA TYR A 37 -0.38 11.09 -8.64
C TYR A 37 -1.36 10.71 -9.74
N ALA A 38 -0.95 10.73 -10.99
CA ALA A 38 -1.79 10.27 -12.11
C ALA A 38 -2.00 8.76 -12.05
N ILE A 39 -0.95 7.99 -11.76
CA ILE A 39 -0.99 6.53 -11.56
C ILE A 39 -1.99 6.16 -10.46
N ASP A 40 -1.86 6.74 -9.27
CA ASP A 40 -2.73 6.44 -8.13
C ASP A 40 -4.17 6.84 -8.42
N ARG A 41 -4.39 7.98 -9.05
CA ARG A 41 -5.72 8.43 -9.47
C ARG A 41 -6.36 7.49 -10.49
N ALA A 42 -5.60 7.03 -11.47
CA ALA A 42 -6.10 6.09 -12.47
C ALA A 42 -6.52 4.75 -11.84
N MET A 43 -5.75 4.24 -10.88
CA MET A 43 -6.14 3.02 -10.13
C MET A 43 -7.41 3.23 -9.31
N ILE A 44 -7.53 4.36 -8.60
CA ILE A 44 -8.72 4.68 -7.81
C ILE A 44 -9.96 4.82 -8.71
N GLN A 45 -9.82 5.47 -9.87
CA GLN A 45 -10.91 5.60 -10.84
C GLN A 45 -11.31 4.25 -11.45
N ALA A 46 -10.34 3.39 -11.74
CA ALA A 46 -10.60 2.06 -12.28
C ALA A 46 -11.23 1.12 -11.24
N ASP A 47 -10.91 1.28 -9.95
CA ASP A 47 -11.56 0.56 -8.86
C ASP A 47 -13.05 0.91 -8.77
N GLY A 48 -13.39 2.19 -8.89
CA GLY A 48 -14.76 2.70 -8.96
C GLY A 48 -15.57 2.60 -7.67
N THR A 49 -14.98 2.15 -6.56
CA THR A 49 -15.62 2.08 -5.24
C THR A 49 -15.05 3.14 -4.27
N ASP A 50 -15.87 3.63 -3.34
CA ASP A 50 -15.43 4.65 -2.39
C ASP A 50 -14.33 4.15 -1.45
N ASP A 51 -14.41 2.88 -1.07
CA ASP A 51 -13.50 2.22 -0.11
C ASP A 51 -12.38 1.40 -0.79
N LYS A 52 -12.29 1.41 -2.11
CA LYS A 52 -11.32 0.65 -2.92
C LYS A 52 -11.43 -0.86 -2.70
N SER A 53 -12.67 -1.34 -2.50
CA SER A 53 -12.94 -2.75 -2.20
C SER A 53 -12.89 -3.65 -3.43
N HIS A 54 -12.98 -3.12 -4.65
CA HIS A 54 -12.91 -3.91 -5.87
C HIS A 54 -11.51 -4.51 -6.09
N PHE A 55 -10.48 -3.70 -6.14
CA PHE A 55 -9.09 -4.18 -6.25
C PHE A 55 -8.49 -4.58 -4.90
N GLY A 56 -8.88 -3.89 -3.85
CA GLY A 56 -8.33 -4.03 -2.51
C GLY A 56 -7.02 -3.24 -2.33
N ALA A 57 -6.80 -2.80 -1.08
CA ALA A 57 -5.67 -1.93 -0.73
C ALA A 57 -4.30 -2.55 -1.05
N ASN A 58 -4.14 -3.87 -0.92
CA ASN A 58 -2.90 -4.57 -1.21
C ASN A 58 -2.52 -4.54 -2.70
N ALA A 59 -3.49 -4.69 -3.62
CA ALA A 59 -3.24 -4.62 -5.06
C ALA A 59 -2.84 -3.19 -5.47
N ILE A 60 -3.60 -2.18 -5.02
CA ILE A 60 -3.36 -0.77 -5.32
C ILE A 60 -1.99 -0.33 -4.78
N LEU A 61 -1.70 -0.62 -3.50
CA LEU A 61 -0.44 -0.22 -2.87
C LEU A 61 0.77 -0.92 -3.51
N ALA A 62 0.67 -2.22 -3.80
CA ALA A 62 1.75 -2.96 -4.44
C ALA A 62 2.09 -2.37 -5.82
N THR A 63 1.07 -2.00 -6.60
CA THR A 63 1.27 -1.39 -7.93
C THR A 63 1.85 0.02 -7.81
N SER A 64 1.34 0.86 -6.90
CA SER A 64 1.89 2.20 -6.65
C SER A 64 3.38 2.16 -6.28
N ILE A 65 3.76 1.25 -5.36
CA ILE A 65 5.17 1.05 -4.98
C ILE A 65 5.99 0.57 -6.19
N ALA A 66 5.47 -0.34 -6.99
CA ALA A 66 6.17 -0.85 -8.18
C ALA A 66 6.42 0.27 -9.19
N CYS A 67 5.44 1.14 -9.45
CA CYS A 67 5.58 2.31 -10.32
C CYS A 67 6.61 3.30 -9.78
N CYS A 68 6.59 3.61 -8.48
CA CYS A 68 7.61 4.45 -7.84
C CYS A 68 9.04 3.90 -8.03
N ARG A 69 9.20 2.59 -7.86
CA ARG A 69 10.51 1.93 -8.06
C ARG A 69 10.94 1.96 -9.52
N ALA A 70 10.03 1.70 -10.44
CA ALA A 70 10.31 1.75 -11.87
C ALA A 70 10.74 3.16 -12.30
N ALA A 71 10.02 4.19 -11.85
CA ALA A 71 10.36 5.59 -12.10
C ALA A 71 11.73 5.97 -11.55
N ALA A 72 12.01 5.64 -10.30
CA ALA A 72 13.31 5.90 -9.68
C ALA A 72 14.46 5.23 -10.45
N THR A 73 14.26 3.97 -10.86
CA THR A 73 15.25 3.23 -11.68
C THR A 73 15.42 3.87 -13.05
N SER A 74 14.33 4.27 -13.70
CA SER A 74 14.38 4.94 -15.01
C SER A 74 15.14 6.28 -14.97
N LEU A 75 15.06 6.99 -13.84
CA LEU A 75 15.76 8.26 -13.62
C LEU A 75 17.17 8.08 -13.06
N ASP A 76 17.61 6.84 -12.85
CA ASP A 76 18.90 6.50 -12.23
C ASP A 76 19.13 7.19 -10.87
N ILE A 77 18.07 7.26 -10.06
CA ILE A 77 18.14 7.84 -8.71
C ILE A 77 17.62 6.84 -7.66
N PRO A 78 18.13 6.89 -6.42
CA PRO A 78 17.60 6.07 -5.33
C PRO A 78 16.13 6.37 -5.04
N LEU A 79 15.35 5.36 -4.67
CA LEU A 79 13.92 5.51 -4.37
C LEU A 79 13.62 6.58 -3.31
N TYR A 80 14.44 6.66 -2.24
CA TYR A 80 14.25 7.68 -1.22
C TYR A 80 14.40 9.11 -1.78
N ARG A 81 15.24 9.28 -2.79
CA ARG A 81 15.44 10.56 -3.47
C ARG A 81 14.26 10.90 -4.37
N PHE A 82 13.73 9.90 -5.08
CA PHE A 82 12.53 10.06 -5.90
C PHE A 82 11.33 10.49 -5.05
N LEU A 83 11.09 9.82 -3.93
CA LEU A 83 9.96 10.11 -3.03
C LEU A 83 10.15 11.37 -2.20
N GLY A 84 11.35 11.59 -1.68
CA GLY A 84 11.66 12.71 -0.78
C GLY A 84 12.10 14.00 -1.48
N GLY A 85 12.37 13.94 -2.78
CA GLY A 85 12.88 15.07 -3.55
C GLY A 85 14.18 15.63 -2.97
N VAL A 86 14.44 16.90 -3.23
CA VAL A 86 15.66 17.60 -2.78
C VAL A 86 15.72 17.78 -1.26
N SER A 87 14.57 17.73 -0.59
CA SER A 87 14.46 17.90 0.87
C SER A 87 14.62 16.59 1.65
N GLY A 88 14.66 15.45 0.98
CA GLY A 88 14.79 14.12 1.58
C GLY A 88 16.18 13.84 2.16
N ARG A 89 16.56 14.53 3.24
CA ARG A 89 17.90 14.46 3.85
C ARG A 89 17.93 13.84 5.25
N ARG A 90 16.77 13.68 5.87
CA ARG A 90 16.70 13.16 7.25
C ARG A 90 16.28 11.71 7.22
N MET A 91 17.06 10.88 7.94
CA MET A 91 16.64 9.53 8.27
C MET A 91 15.43 9.62 9.20
N PRO A 92 14.31 8.94 8.91
CA PRO A 92 13.17 8.91 9.82
C PRO A 92 13.56 8.19 11.12
N VAL A 93 12.94 8.60 12.22
CA VAL A 93 13.07 7.84 13.47
C VAL A 93 12.38 6.50 13.27
N PRO A 94 13.05 5.37 13.56
CA PRO A 94 12.44 4.06 13.42
C PRO A 94 11.20 3.94 14.31
N MET A 95 10.10 3.51 13.71
CA MET A 95 8.89 3.13 14.44
C MET A 95 8.79 1.61 14.43
N MET A 96 8.45 1.02 15.55
CA MET A 96 8.21 -0.41 15.65
C MET A 96 6.83 -0.67 16.24
N ASN A 97 6.21 -1.73 15.80
CA ASN A 97 4.95 -2.19 16.34
C ASN A 97 5.24 -3.05 17.57
N ILE A 98 4.94 -2.52 18.75
CA ILE A 98 5.21 -3.20 20.04
C ILE A 98 3.93 -3.90 20.51
N ILE A 99 2.76 -3.27 20.33
CA ILE A 99 1.48 -3.79 20.81
C ILE A 99 0.47 -3.68 19.67
N ASN A 100 -0.19 -4.78 19.36
CA ASN A 100 -1.28 -4.82 18.39
C ASN A 100 -2.61 -4.99 19.10
N GLY A 101 -3.64 -4.26 18.62
CA GLY A 101 -5.02 -4.39 19.06
C GLY A 101 -5.99 -4.50 17.88
N GLY A 102 -7.25 -4.80 18.16
CA GLY A 102 -8.31 -4.86 17.16
C GLY A 102 -8.11 -5.97 16.13
N VAL A 103 -8.37 -5.67 14.86
CA VAL A 103 -8.36 -6.66 13.76
C VAL A 103 -7.00 -7.35 13.54
N HIS A 104 -5.91 -6.73 13.99
CA HIS A 104 -4.56 -7.24 13.80
C HIS A 104 -4.03 -8.04 14.99
N ALA A 105 -4.81 -8.16 16.08
CA ALA A 105 -4.42 -8.93 17.25
C ALA A 105 -5.00 -10.34 17.19
N ALA A 106 -4.16 -11.35 17.42
CA ALA A 106 -4.62 -12.74 17.64
C ALA A 106 -5.17 -12.96 19.06
N THR A 107 -5.10 -11.95 19.92
CA THR A 107 -5.50 -12.00 21.31
C THR A 107 -6.68 -11.07 21.58
N SER A 108 -7.58 -11.46 22.49
CA SER A 108 -8.75 -10.71 22.90
C SER A 108 -8.46 -9.50 23.80
N VAL A 109 -7.22 -9.04 23.85
CA VAL A 109 -6.86 -7.85 24.64
C VAL A 109 -7.39 -6.60 23.94
N SER A 110 -8.55 -6.12 24.39
CA SER A 110 -9.09 -4.82 24.00
C SER A 110 -8.48 -3.77 24.89
N PHE A 111 -7.61 -2.93 24.36
CA PHE A 111 -7.25 -1.69 25.02
C PHE A 111 -8.41 -0.70 24.82
N THR A 112 -9.35 -0.68 25.74
CA THR A 112 -10.31 0.40 25.89
C THR A 112 -9.64 1.60 26.57
N GLY A 113 -8.62 2.14 25.96
CA GLY A 113 -8.07 3.43 26.35
C GLY A 113 -8.92 4.54 25.73
N LYS A 114 -9.45 5.42 26.55
CA LYS A 114 -10.01 6.68 26.11
C LYS A 114 -8.96 7.44 25.30
N GLY A 115 -9.27 7.72 24.03
CA GLY A 115 -8.64 8.76 23.24
C GLY A 115 -7.21 8.51 22.80
N ASN A 116 -6.97 8.71 21.50
CA ASN A 116 -5.65 8.72 20.85
C ASN A 116 -4.72 9.86 21.31
N ASP A 117 -5.03 10.55 22.40
CA ASP A 117 -4.37 11.81 22.75
C ASP A 117 -3.18 11.68 23.70
N ASP A 118 -2.91 10.48 24.25
CA ASP A 118 -1.94 10.35 25.34
C ASP A 118 -0.58 9.71 24.94
N ILE A 119 -0.37 9.37 23.68
CA ILE A 119 0.96 8.92 23.23
C ILE A 119 1.71 10.10 22.61
N ARG A 120 2.19 11.00 23.46
CA ARG A 120 3.20 11.99 23.05
C ARG A 120 4.59 11.39 23.26
N TRP A 121 5.26 11.12 22.15
CA TRP A 121 6.69 10.86 22.14
C TRP A 121 7.41 12.19 22.39
N ARG A 122 8.21 12.25 23.44
CA ARG A 122 9.14 13.36 23.70
C ARG A 122 10.46 13.10 22.99
#